data_2ba07c5b4994f970d5f3d4cda18c53e1
#
_entry.id   2ba07c5b4994f970d5f3d4cda18c53e1
#
_cell.length_a   1.000
_cell.length_b   1.000
_cell.length_c   1.000
_cell.angle_alpha   90.00
_cell.angle_beta   90.00
_cell.angle_gamma   90.00
#
_symmetry.space_group_name_H-M   'P 1'
#
loop_
_entity.id
_entity.type
_entity.pdbx_description
1 polymer ?
#
loop_
_entity_poly.entity_id
_entity_poly.type
_entity_poly.pdbx_seq_one_letter_code
_entity_poly.pdbx_strand_id
1 'polypeptide(L)'
;MTSVKGLGASLGVAIGSSFVYENEIDFDKEAILTHVEASKQLIEKFSSQILDFRSKERNDEADILDAYILILQDPEIVAQLNQNLDSSVEEVYSIFTSTASVFESMEDVYFKQRAEDILSVGKHLVFNMQNIERKITLNENTILIAEDLTPADTSSMDLSKVNGIILKEGGFTSHAVIVAKNLGIPCVIGVKSLLDNIADGELMTIDGDTGNIVISPSENQISELKEKQGNITKLIDNFTKKKYEELGVEFRVNIGSLEEIISFNHPFLNSIGLFRSEFIYLDNTTIPTLEEQTRVLEQITQKFTGTIVYRTLDIGGDKQVDYLNLPSEENPFLGVRGIRLLLDDIELFDTQIKSILNSKSLGRVKIMFPMISTIEDFIKAKEFVAKIANNLNVEVPPLGIMVETPSSALIADKFSEIVDFISIGTNDLTQYIMACLLYTSDAADEQQR
;
A
#
# COMPACT_ATOMS: atom_id res chain seq x y z
N MET A 1 21.98 -25.79 12.79
CA MET A 1 21.45 -24.54 13.43
C MET A 1 22.23 -23.36 12.88
N THR A 2 21.67 -22.62 11.99
CA THR A 2 22.33 -21.48 11.33
C THR A 2 21.50 -20.23 11.62
N SER A 3 22.12 -19.21 12.18
CA SER A 3 21.51 -17.90 12.36
C SER A 3 22.08 -16.95 11.31
N VAL A 4 21.22 -16.24 10.62
CA VAL A 4 21.58 -15.28 9.59
C VAL A 4 20.92 -13.94 9.92
N LYS A 5 21.58 -12.84 9.58
CA LYS A 5 21.08 -11.49 9.85
C LYS A 5 20.94 -10.73 8.55
N GLY A 6 19.73 -10.22 8.32
CA GLY A 6 19.40 -9.25 7.29
C GLY A 6 18.96 -7.91 7.90
N LEU A 7 18.30 -7.12 7.10
CA LEU A 7 17.67 -5.86 7.53
C LEU A 7 16.17 -6.10 7.74
N GLY A 8 15.64 -5.75 8.91
CA GLY A 8 14.20 -5.82 9.17
C GLY A 8 13.46 -4.77 8.35
N ALA A 9 12.51 -5.20 7.54
CA ALA A 9 11.78 -4.33 6.60
C ALA A 9 10.28 -4.21 6.91
N SER A 10 9.68 -5.22 7.54
CA SER A 10 8.32 -5.18 8.09
C SER A 10 8.33 -5.84 9.46
N LEU A 11 7.72 -5.17 10.44
CA LEU A 11 7.78 -5.54 11.85
C LEU A 11 7.08 -6.86 12.17
N GLY A 12 7.49 -7.46 13.29
CA GLY A 12 6.89 -8.66 13.83
C GLY A 12 7.78 -9.88 13.75
N VAL A 13 7.28 -10.99 14.29
CA VAL A 13 7.99 -12.27 14.31
C VAL A 13 7.13 -13.36 13.70
N ALA A 14 7.73 -14.25 12.94
CA ALA A 14 7.03 -15.39 12.35
C ALA A 14 7.80 -16.70 12.53
N ILE A 15 7.03 -17.79 12.57
CA ILE A 15 7.50 -19.16 12.59
C ILE A 15 6.76 -19.89 11.48
N GLY A 16 7.49 -20.59 10.63
CA GLY A 16 6.87 -21.33 9.53
C GLY A 16 7.85 -22.22 8.78
N SER A 17 7.34 -22.89 7.77
CA SER A 17 8.13 -23.71 6.87
C SER A 17 8.59 -22.88 5.66
N SER A 18 9.85 -23.01 5.28
CA SER A 18 10.41 -22.35 4.11
C SER A 18 9.70 -22.79 2.82
N PHE A 19 9.50 -21.85 1.93
CA PHE A 19 9.18 -22.06 0.53
C PHE A 19 10.10 -21.17 -0.29
N VAL A 20 11.02 -21.78 -1.05
CA VAL A 20 11.98 -21.05 -1.88
C VAL A 20 11.34 -20.77 -3.23
N TYR A 21 11.05 -19.51 -3.47
CA TYR A 21 10.55 -19.06 -4.76
C TYR A 21 11.72 -18.74 -5.67
N GLU A 22 12.10 -19.73 -6.48
CA GLU A 22 13.14 -19.55 -7.49
C GLU A 22 12.58 -18.73 -8.66
N ASN A 23 13.16 -17.57 -8.91
CA ASN A 23 12.81 -16.67 -9.99
C ASN A 23 13.98 -16.46 -10.96
N GLU A 24 14.99 -17.32 -10.90
CA GLU A 24 16.11 -17.31 -11.83
C GLU A 24 15.79 -18.14 -13.09
N ILE A 25 16.20 -17.62 -14.24
CA ILE A 25 16.08 -18.34 -15.52
C ILE A 25 17.27 -19.30 -15.63
N ASP A 26 16.96 -20.57 -15.81
CA ASP A 26 17.98 -21.57 -16.19
C ASP A 26 18.13 -21.55 -17.72
N PHE A 27 19.16 -20.88 -18.21
CA PHE A 27 19.45 -20.77 -19.64
C PHE A 27 19.97 -22.08 -20.26
N ASP A 28 20.46 -23.02 -19.44
CA ASP A 28 20.92 -24.33 -19.91
C ASP A 28 19.74 -25.27 -20.20
N LYS A 29 18.56 -24.94 -19.71
CA LYS A 29 17.35 -25.72 -19.94
C LYS A 29 16.73 -25.37 -21.29
N GLU A 30 16.63 -26.37 -22.19
CA GLU A 30 16.04 -26.19 -23.50
C GLU A 30 14.57 -25.77 -23.47
N ALA A 31 14.14 -24.98 -24.46
CA ALA A 31 12.74 -24.65 -24.67
C ALA A 31 11.97 -25.88 -25.16
N ILE A 32 10.77 -26.09 -24.60
CA ILE A 32 9.83 -27.14 -25.01
C ILE A 32 8.81 -26.56 -25.99
N LEU A 33 8.45 -25.29 -25.80
CA LEU A 33 7.52 -24.54 -26.66
C LEU A 33 8.28 -23.46 -27.43
N THR A 34 7.81 -23.17 -28.63
CA THR A 34 8.24 -21.97 -29.34
C THR A 34 7.79 -20.71 -28.59
N HIS A 35 8.48 -19.60 -28.78
CA HIS A 35 8.07 -18.32 -28.17
C HIS A 35 6.65 -17.90 -28.60
N VAL A 36 6.20 -18.28 -29.81
CA VAL A 36 4.84 -17.99 -30.31
C VAL A 36 3.79 -18.80 -29.55
N GLU A 37 4.02 -20.10 -29.35
CA GLU A 37 3.11 -20.97 -28.59
C GLU A 37 3.08 -20.53 -27.13
N ALA A 38 4.24 -20.26 -26.56
CA ALA A 38 4.40 -19.81 -25.18
C ALA A 38 3.70 -18.46 -24.93
N SER A 39 3.85 -17.47 -25.83
CA SER A 39 3.18 -16.18 -25.74
C SER A 39 1.65 -16.35 -25.76
N LYS A 40 1.14 -17.18 -26.67
CA LYS A 40 -0.29 -17.42 -26.77
C LYS A 40 -0.86 -18.04 -25.48
N GLN A 41 -0.21 -19.07 -24.97
CA GLN A 41 -0.63 -19.71 -23.71
C GLN A 41 -0.56 -18.76 -22.52
N LEU A 42 0.47 -17.90 -22.48
CA LEU A 42 0.65 -16.92 -21.41
C LEU A 42 -0.44 -15.85 -21.43
N ILE A 43 -0.82 -15.35 -22.62
CA ILE A 43 -1.91 -14.41 -22.79
C ILE A 43 -3.26 -15.05 -22.37
N GLU A 44 -3.52 -16.29 -22.74
CA GLU A 44 -4.73 -17.00 -22.30
C GLU A 44 -4.78 -17.18 -20.78
N LYS A 45 -3.63 -17.51 -20.17
CA LYS A 45 -3.48 -17.65 -18.71
C LYS A 45 -3.73 -16.31 -18.00
N PHE A 46 -3.08 -15.23 -18.42
CA PHE A 46 -3.27 -13.90 -17.83
C PHE A 46 -4.70 -13.41 -18.00
N SER A 47 -5.30 -13.60 -19.17
CA SER A 47 -6.71 -13.23 -19.40
C SER A 47 -7.67 -13.94 -18.44
N SER A 48 -7.41 -15.23 -18.15
CA SER A 48 -8.21 -15.98 -17.17
C SER A 48 -8.00 -15.44 -15.74
N GLN A 49 -6.77 -15.10 -15.36
CA GLN A 49 -6.46 -14.52 -14.05
C GLN A 49 -7.07 -13.12 -13.89
N ILE A 50 -7.05 -12.28 -14.93
CA ILE A 50 -7.69 -10.95 -14.92
C ILE A 50 -9.19 -11.08 -14.61
N LEU A 51 -9.88 -12.04 -15.23
CA LEU A 51 -11.29 -12.26 -14.95
C LEU A 51 -11.54 -12.70 -13.49
N ASP A 52 -10.68 -13.55 -12.95
CA ASP A 52 -10.75 -13.99 -11.55
C ASP A 52 -10.49 -12.82 -10.59
N PHE A 53 -9.45 -12.02 -10.84
CA PHE A 53 -9.12 -10.85 -10.01
C PHE A 53 -10.24 -9.81 -10.03
N ARG A 54 -10.76 -9.45 -11.21
CA ARG A 54 -11.88 -8.51 -11.32
C ARG A 54 -13.15 -9.04 -10.63
N SER A 55 -13.38 -10.34 -10.65
CA SER A 55 -14.52 -10.95 -9.93
C SER A 55 -14.36 -10.86 -8.40
N LYS A 56 -13.14 -10.67 -7.90
CA LYS A 56 -12.77 -10.54 -6.49
C LYS A 56 -12.46 -9.08 -6.09
N GLU A 57 -12.77 -8.13 -6.96
CA GLU A 57 -12.51 -6.69 -6.78
C GLU A 57 -11.02 -6.32 -6.62
N ARG A 58 -10.12 -7.20 -7.09
CA ARG A 58 -8.67 -7.01 -7.11
C ARG A 58 -8.26 -6.35 -8.43
N ASN A 59 -8.63 -5.09 -8.61
CA ASN A 59 -8.46 -4.40 -9.89
C ASN A 59 -7.01 -4.07 -10.21
N ASP A 60 -6.21 -3.68 -9.22
CA ASP A 60 -4.79 -3.34 -9.40
C ASP A 60 -3.99 -4.51 -9.98
N GLU A 61 -4.22 -5.72 -9.45
CA GLU A 61 -3.56 -6.93 -9.96
C GLU A 61 -4.05 -7.31 -11.36
N ALA A 62 -5.33 -7.06 -11.66
CA ALA A 62 -5.87 -7.24 -13.00
C ALA A 62 -5.22 -6.29 -14.00
N ASP A 63 -5.04 -5.01 -13.63
CA ASP A 63 -4.46 -3.98 -14.49
C ASP A 63 -2.96 -4.23 -14.76
N ILE A 64 -2.22 -4.78 -13.80
CA ILE A 64 -0.84 -5.23 -14.01
C ILE A 64 -0.78 -6.35 -15.07
N LEU A 65 -1.66 -7.33 -14.99
CA LEU A 65 -1.69 -8.41 -15.98
C LEU A 65 -2.19 -7.93 -17.36
N ASP A 66 -3.09 -6.95 -17.40
CA ASP A 66 -3.48 -6.29 -18.66
C ASP A 66 -2.25 -5.60 -19.30
N ALA A 67 -1.45 -4.89 -18.51
CA ALA A 67 -0.21 -4.28 -19.00
C ALA A 67 0.79 -5.34 -19.50
N TYR A 68 0.90 -6.48 -18.85
CA TYR A 68 1.74 -7.60 -19.30
C TYR A 68 1.29 -8.18 -20.63
N ILE A 69 -0.03 -8.30 -20.85
CA ILE A 69 -0.57 -8.71 -22.15
C ILE A 69 -0.23 -7.70 -23.25
N LEU A 70 -0.31 -6.40 -22.94
CA LEU A 70 0.06 -5.35 -23.90
C LEU A 70 1.56 -5.42 -24.28
N ILE A 71 2.46 -5.70 -23.32
CA ILE A 71 3.89 -5.89 -23.61
C ILE A 71 4.10 -7.13 -24.50
N LEU A 72 3.43 -8.25 -24.24
CA LEU A 72 3.51 -9.44 -25.09
C LEU A 72 2.98 -9.23 -26.51
N GLN A 73 2.10 -8.26 -26.69
CA GLN A 73 1.48 -7.92 -27.98
C GLN A 73 2.12 -6.68 -28.64
N ASP A 74 3.14 -6.09 -28.00
CA ASP A 74 3.83 -4.93 -28.51
C ASP A 74 4.42 -5.22 -29.92
N PRO A 75 4.08 -4.42 -30.95
CA PRO A 75 4.49 -4.69 -32.33
C PRO A 75 5.99 -4.77 -32.52
N GLU A 76 6.78 -4.02 -31.75
CA GLU A 76 8.25 -4.00 -31.85
C GLU A 76 8.86 -5.26 -31.24
N ILE A 77 8.39 -5.66 -30.08
CA ILE A 77 8.80 -6.91 -29.40
C ILE A 77 8.42 -8.11 -30.26
N VAL A 78 7.18 -8.16 -30.74
CA VAL A 78 6.68 -9.24 -31.62
C VAL A 78 7.48 -9.30 -32.92
N ALA A 79 7.82 -8.17 -33.52
CA ALA A 79 8.65 -8.16 -34.74
C ALA A 79 10.06 -8.69 -34.50
N GLN A 80 10.68 -8.38 -33.36
CA GLN A 80 11.99 -8.92 -33.00
C GLN A 80 11.94 -10.42 -32.70
N LEU A 81 10.95 -10.88 -31.95
CA LEU A 81 10.74 -12.31 -31.68
C LEU A 81 10.53 -13.12 -32.97
N ASN A 82 9.79 -12.59 -33.93
CA ASN A 82 9.49 -13.27 -35.20
C ASN A 82 10.65 -13.27 -36.22
N GLN A 83 11.77 -12.60 -35.95
CA GLN A 83 12.94 -12.63 -36.83
C GLN A 83 13.58 -14.02 -36.89
N ASN A 84 13.49 -14.77 -35.79
CA ASN A 84 13.99 -16.15 -35.72
C ASN A 84 13.01 -17.00 -34.88
N LEU A 85 12.27 -17.90 -35.54
CA LEU A 85 11.28 -18.77 -34.91
C LEU A 85 11.91 -19.86 -34.02
N ASP A 86 13.17 -20.19 -34.24
CA ASP A 86 13.93 -21.19 -33.50
C ASP A 86 14.88 -20.53 -32.45
N SER A 87 14.55 -19.34 -31.99
CA SER A 87 15.34 -18.62 -30.99
C SER A 87 15.48 -19.41 -29.69
N SER A 88 16.70 -19.43 -29.17
CA SER A 88 16.98 -19.99 -27.84
C SER A 88 16.31 -19.18 -26.74
N VAL A 89 16.19 -19.75 -25.57
CA VAL A 89 15.68 -19.08 -24.36
C VAL A 89 16.45 -17.79 -24.06
N GLU A 90 17.78 -17.83 -24.22
CA GLU A 90 18.67 -16.69 -23.99
C GLU A 90 18.43 -15.58 -25.02
N GLU A 91 18.28 -15.93 -26.31
CA GLU A 91 17.97 -14.97 -27.37
C GLU A 91 16.63 -14.28 -27.15
N VAL A 92 15.59 -15.04 -26.78
CA VAL A 92 14.29 -14.50 -26.46
C VAL A 92 14.38 -13.53 -25.27
N TYR A 93 15.04 -13.93 -24.17
CA TYR A 93 15.18 -13.07 -23.00
C TYR A 93 16.01 -11.81 -23.30
N SER A 94 17.01 -11.90 -24.18
CA SER A 94 17.85 -10.77 -24.58
C SER A 94 17.05 -9.65 -25.27
N ILE A 95 15.94 -9.97 -25.95
CA ILE A 95 15.04 -8.97 -26.55
C ILE A 95 14.39 -8.13 -25.45
N PHE A 96 13.90 -8.76 -24.40
CA PHE A 96 13.28 -8.06 -23.27
C PHE A 96 14.30 -7.24 -22.48
N THR A 97 15.51 -7.77 -22.23
CA THR A 97 16.55 -7.03 -21.52
C THR A 97 17.05 -5.82 -22.31
N SER A 98 17.19 -5.95 -23.62
CA SER A 98 17.57 -4.81 -24.48
C SER A 98 16.46 -3.76 -24.57
N THR A 99 15.22 -4.18 -24.63
CA THR A 99 14.06 -3.26 -24.60
C THR A 99 13.98 -2.55 -23.24
N ALA A 100 14.09 -3.26 -22.14
CA ALA A 100 14.07 -2.69 -20.79
C ALA A 100 15.18 -1.67 -20.57
N SER A 101 16.40 -1.94 -21.08
CA SER A 101 17.55 -1.02 -20.93
C SER A 101 17.31 0.36 -21.54
N VAL A 102 16.49 0.45 -22.59
CA VAL A 102 16.08 1.73 -23.19
C VAL A 102 15.27 2.55 -22.19
N PHE A 103 14.31 1.91 -21.52
CA PHE A 103 13.45 2.55 -20.52
C PHE A 103 14.22 2.89 -19.22
N GLU A 104 15.14 2.05 -18.79
CA GLU A 104 16.02 2.32 -17.63
C GLU A 104 16.92 3.56 -17.84
N SER A 105 17.32 3.82 -19.10
CA SER A 105 18.15 4.98 -19.45
C SER A 105 17.40 6.31 -19.37
N MET A 106 16.08 6.31 -19.24
CA MET A 106 15.25 7.51 -19.09
C MET A 106 15.29 8.01 -17.65
N GLU A 107 15.25 9.33 -17.46
CA GLU A 107 15.33 9.93 -16.13
C GLU A 107 14.02 9.78 -15.31
N ASP A 108 12.89 9.59 -15.99
CA ASP A 108 11.56 9.49 -15.38
C ASP A 108 11.35 8.16 -14.66
N VAL A 109 10.86 8.23 -13.41
CA VAL A 109 10.58 7.07 -12.55
C VAL A 109 9.54 6.14 -13.17
N TYR A 110 8.57 6.68 -13.89
CA TYR A 110 7.53 5.90 -14.58
C TYR A 110 8.13 4.94 -15.61
N PHE A 111 9.08 5.41 -16.41
CA PHE A 111 9.74 4.55 -17.41
C PHE A 111 10.64 3.49 -16.78
N LYS A 112 11.27 3.78 -15.63
CA LYS A 112 12.03 2.76 -14.88
C LYS A 112 11.13 1.62 -14.36
N GLN A 113 9.95 1.94 -13.88
CA GLN A 113 8.97 0.91 -13.49
C GLN A 113 8.54 0.05 -14.69
N ARG A 114 8.35 0.68 -15.86
CA ARG A 114 8.06 -0.06 -17.10
C ARG A 114 9.18 -1.00 -17.53
N ALA A 115 10.44 -0.66 -17.27
CA ALA A 115 11.57 -1.55 -17.51
C ALA A 115 11.45 -2.84 -16.68
N GLU A 116 11.08 -2.73 -15.40
CA GLU A 116 10.84 -3.87 -14.52
C GLU A 116 9.69 -4.75 -15.03
N ASP A 117 8.59 -4.15 -15.48
CA ASP A 117 7.46 -4.87 -16.10
C ASP A 117 7.91 -5.66 -17.33
N ILE A 118 8.69 -5.04 -18.23
CA ILE A 118 9.22 -5.68 -19.45
C ILE A 118 10.08 -6.89 -19.10
N LEU A 119 10.99 -6.74 -18.13
CA LEU A 119 11.85 -7.84 -17.66
C LEU A 119 11.02 -8.98 -17.07
N SER A 120 10.00 -8.65 -16.29
CA SER A 120 9.08 -9.61 -15.69
C SER A 120 8.33 -10.42 -16.74
N VAL A 121 7.80 -9.74 -17.76
CA VAL A 121 7.12 -10.40 -18.90
C VAL A 121 8.07 -11.33 -19.65
N GLY A 122 9.31 -10.89 -19.90
CA GLY A 122 10.34 -11.71 -20.52
C GLY A 122 10.62 -13.00 -19.73
N LYS A 123 10.75 -12.88 -18.41
CA LYS A 123 10.90 -14.05 -17.51
C LYS A 123 9.70 -15.00 -17.63
N HIS A 124 8.49 -14.49 -17.54
CA HIS A 124 7.28 -15.32 -17.66
C HIS A 124 7.20 -16.04 -19.01
N LEU A 125 7.58 -15.37 -20.10
CA LEU A 125 7.60 -15.99 -21.42
C LEU A 125 8.62 -17.15 -21.48
N VAL A 126 9.83 -16.92 -20.99
CA VAL A 126 10.89 -17.94 -20.96
C VAL A 126 10.48 -19.14 -20.13
N PHE A 127 9.94 -18.94 -18.92
CA PHE A 127 9.43 -20.06 -18.12
C PHE A 127 8.33 -20.84 -18.82
N ASN A 128 7.47 -20.16 -19.54
CA ASN A 128 6.43 -20.82 -20.31
C ASN A 128 7.02 -21.61 -21.50
N MET A 129 8.05 -21.07 -22.18
CA MET A 129 8.79 -21.81 -23.22
C MET A 129 9.42 -23.10 -22.68
N GLN A 130 9.97 -23.06 -21.46
CA GLN A 130 10.54 -24.21 -20.78
C GLN A 130 9.50 -25.14 -20.16
N ASN A 131 8.20 -24.85 -20.33
CA ASN A 131 7.08 -25.57 -19.72
C ASN A 131 7.23 -25.73 -18.21
N ILE A 132 7.73 -24.68 -17.54
CA ILE A 132 7.83 -24.61 -16.09
C ILE A 132 6.48 -24.12 -15.56
N GLU A 133 5.58 -25.05 -15.25
CA GLU A 133 4.35 -24.71 -14.51
C GLU A 133 4.68 -24.34 -13.08
N ARG A 134 4.62 -23.06 -12.78
CA ARG A 134 4.71 -22.57 -11.41
C ARG A 134 3.33 -22.61 -10.74
N LYS A 135 2.93 -23.79 -10.29
CA LYS A 135 1.85 -23.90 -9.30
C LYS A 135 2.41 -23.54 -7.94
N ILE A 136 2.29 -22.27 -7.55
CA ILE A 136 2.68 -21.84 -6.22
C ILE A 136 1.60 -22.33 -5.26
N THR A 137 1.83 -23.50 -4.70
CA THR A 137 0.97 -24.08 -3.66
C THR A 137 1.60 -23.82 -2.31
N LEU A 138 1.23 -22.70 -1.68
CA LEU A 138 1.69 -22.37 -0.35
C LEU A 138 0.91 -23.18 0.69
N ASN A 139 1.63 -23.67 1.69
CA ASN A 139 1.05 -24.27 2.87
C ASN A 139 0.74 -23.19 3.93
N GLU A 140 -0.11 -23.49 4.89
CA GLU A 140 -0.32 -22.62 6.04
C GLU A 140 1.00 -22.37 6.78
N ASN A 141 1.20 -21.14 7.26
CA ASN A 141 2.41 -20.71 7.96
C ASN A 141 3.70 -20.83 7.10
N THR A 142 3.62 -20.46 5.83
CA THR A 142 4.80 -20.44 4.96
C THR A 142 5.68 -19.22 5.26
N ILE A 143 6.98 -19.42 5.31
CA ILE A 143 7.99 -18.38 5.18
C ILE A 143 8.46 -18.38 3.73
N LEU A 144 8.06 -17.35 2.99
CA LEU A 144 8.39 -17.18 1.59
C LEU A 144 9.80 -16.61 1.46
N ILE A 145 10.64 -17.28 0.70
CA ILE A 145 12.03 -16.88 0.44
C ILE A 145 12.15 -16.61 -1.06
N ALA A 146 12.59 -15.44 -1.43
CA ALA A 146 12.76 -15.07 -2.84
C ALA A 146 14.00 -14.17 -3.04
N GLU A 147 14.47 -14.08 -4.27
CA GLU A 147 15.46 -13.06 -4.64
C GLU A 147 14.85 -11.67 -4.55
N ASP A 148 13.72 -11.49 -5.23
CA ASP A 148 12.81 -10.36 -5.15
C ASP A 148 11.41 -10.84 -5.58
N LEU A 149 10.38 -10.03 -5.39
CA LEU A 149 8.99 -10.35 -5.77
C LEU A 149 8.40 -9.19 -6.56
N THR A 150 8.00 -9.50 -7.78
CA THR A 150 7.27 -8.56 -8.63
C THR A 150 5.79 -8.50 -8.26
N PRO A 151 5.04 -7.46 -8.70
CA PRO A 151 3.58 -7.42 -8.57
C PRO A 151 2.88 -8.66 -9.13
N ALA A 152 3.34 -9.19 -10.26
CA ALA A 152 2.77 -10.39 -10.85
C ALA A 152 3.05 -11.66 -10.03
N ASP A 153 4.21 -11.75 -9.38
CA ASP A 153 4.53 -12.86 -8.50
C ASP A 153 3.58 -12.85 -7.30
N THR A 154 3.48 -11.72 -6.61
CA THR A 154 2.61 -11.56 -5.42
C THR A 154 1.13 -11.76 -5.76
N SER A 155 0.68 -11.31 -6.94
CA SER A 155 -0.69 -11.49 -7.39
C SER A 155 -1.07 -12.95 -7.70
N SER A 156 -0.07 -13.77 -8.02
CA SER A 156 -0.26 -15.20 -8.31
C SER A 156 -0.24 -16.08 -7.04
N MET A 157 0.09 -15.51 -5.87
CA MET A 157 0.24 -16.21 -4.60
C MET A 157 -0.96 -16.00 -3.68
N ASP A 158 -1.29 -17.01 -2.89
CA ASP A 158 -2.21 -16.87 -1.77
C ASP A 158 -1.43 -16.36 -0.53
N LEU A 159 -1.29 -15.04 -0.44
CA LEU A 159 -0.53 -14.38 0.63
C LEU A 159 -1.15 -14.57 2.02
N SER A 160 -2.41 -15.00 2.12
CA SER A 160 -3.02 -15.33 3.42
C SER A 160 -2.34 -16.48 4.15
N LYS A 161 -1.59 -17.32 3.41
CA LYS A 161 -0.80 -18.45 3.92
C LYS A 161 0.64 -18.08 4.27
N VAL A 162 1.08 -16.87 3.89
CA VAL A 162 2.44 -16.40 4.12
C VAL A 162 2.53 -15.78 5.50
N ASN A 163 3.35 -16.36 6.36
CA ASN A 163 3.60 -15.88 7.71
C ASN A 163 4.82 -14.95 7.79
N GLY A 164 5.72 -15.01 6.80
CA GLY A 164 6.92 -14.22 6.77
C GLY A 164 7.55 -14.18 5.39
N ILE A 165 8.28 -13.11 5.09
CA ILE A 165 8.97 -12.94 3.80
C ILE A 165 10.45 -12.67 4.05
N ILE A 166 11.32 -13.35 3.28
CA ILE A 166 12.77 -13.13 3.26
C ILE A 166 13.17 -12.83 1.81
N LEU A 167 13.83 -11.69 1.61
CA LEU A 167 14.33 -11.31 0.28
C LEU A 167 15.86 -11.26 0.29
N LYS A 168 16.46 -11.84 -0.74
CA LYS A 168 17.92 -11.82 -0.97
C LYS A 168 18.36 -10.39 -1.34
N GLU A 169 17.60 -9.75 -2.18
CA GLU A 169 17.78 -8.38 -2.63
C GLU A 169 16.53 -7.55 -2.30
N GLY A 170 16.51 -6.29 -2.69
CA GLY A 170 15.39 -5.40 -2.46
C GLY A 170 15.69 -4.29 -1.46
N GLY A 171 15.00 -3.17 -1.64
CA GLY A 171 15.03 -2.01 -0.76
C GLY A 171 13.77 -1.91 0.10
N PHE A 172 13.77 -0.99 1.06
CA PHE A 172 12.60 -0.70 1.91
C PHE A 172 11.38 -0.20 1.12
N THR A 173 11.59 0.20 -0.13
CA THR A 173 10.58 0.69 -1.07
C THR A 173 10.20 -0.34 -2.14
N SER A 174 10.76 -1.56 -2.10
CA SER A 174 10.37 -2.61 -3.06
C SER A 174 8.91 -2.99 -2.89
N HIS A 175 8.27 -3.42 -3.99
CA HIS A 175 6.87 -3.85 -3.99
C HIS A 175 6.59 -4.92 -2.92
N ALA A 176 7.45 -5.92 -2.81
CA ALA A 176 7.31 -6.99 -1.83
C ALA A 176 7.29 -6.48 -0.38
N VAL A 177 8.13 -5.49 -0.04
CA VAL A 177 8.15 -4.88 1.29
C VAL A 177 6.90 -4.06 1.56
N ILE A 178 6.40 -3.33 0.56
CA ILE A 178 5.14 -2.57 0.68
C ILE A 178 3.97 -3.53 0.94
N VAL A 179 3.87 -4.61 0.17
CA VAL A 179 2.85 -5.65 0.37
C VAL A 179 2.98 -6.29 1.75
N ALA A 180 4.20 -6.65 2.19
CA ALA A 180 4.43 -7.21 3.52
C ALA A 180 3.94 -6.26 4.64
N LYS A 181 4.27 -4.97 4.55
CA LYS A 181 3.82 -3.94 5.50
C LYS A 181 2.30 -3.81 5.53
N ASN A 182 1.66 -3.75 4.36
CA ASN A 182 0.20 -3.60 4.25
C ASN A 182 -0.55 -4.80 4.85
N LEU A 183 -0.01 -6.00 4.66
CA LEU A 183 -0.59 -7.23 5.20
C LEU A 183 -0.14 -7.57 6.64
N GLY A 184 0.76 -6.76 7.22
CA GLY A 184 1.32 -7.04 8.55
C GLY A 184 2.18 -8.30 8.60
N ILE A 185 2.78 -8.71 7.47
CA ILE A 185 3.66 -9.87 7.36
C ILE A 185 5.09 -9.44 7.71
N PRO A 186 5.76 -10.07 8.70
CA PRO A 186 7.17 -9.82 9.00
C PRO A 186 8.06 -10.02 7.77
N CYS A 187 8.95 -9.06 7.48
CA CYS A 187 9.82 -9.12 6.30
C CYS A 187 11.27 -8.78 6.67
N VAL A 188 12.20 -9.55 6.13
CA VAL A 188 13.65 -9.35 6.24
C VAL A 188 14.27 -9.32 4.85
N ILE A 189 15.10 -8.31 4.56
CA ILE A 189 15.74 -8.08 3.26
C ILE A 189 17.27 -8.13 3.34
N GLY A 190 17.94 -8.24 2.19
CA GLY A 190 19.39 -8.16 2.10
C GLY A 190 20.11 -9.43 2.56
N VAL A 191 19.52 -10.59 2.45
CA VAL A 191 20.03 -11.86 2.98
C VAL A 191 20.70 -12.68 1.87
N LYS A 192 21.81 -12.16 1.31
CA LYS A 192 22.49 -12.75 0.13
C LYS A 192 23.00 -14.18 0.30
N SER A 193 23.36 -14.59 1.52
CA SER A 193 23.98 -15.89 1.78
C SER A 193 23.01 -17.02 2.13
N LEU A 194 21.72 -16.74 2.18
CA LEU A 194 20.74 -17.69 2.72
C LEU A 194 20.20 -18.66 1.66
N LEU A 195 19.98 -18.18 0.43
CA LEU A 195 19.22 -18.92 -0.59
C LEU A 195 19.95 -20.17 -1.12
N ASP A 196 21.28 -20.18 -1.06
CA ASP A 196 22.07 -21.24 -1.70
C ASP A 196 21.97 -22.61 -0.99
N ASN A 197 21.39 -22.68 0.22
CA ASN A 197 21.44 -23.88 1.06
C ASN A 197 20.11 -24.20 1.79
N ILE A 198 18.99 -23.58 1.46
CA ILE A 198 17.71 -23.87 2.11
C ILE A 198 16.87 -24.76 1.22
N ALA A 199 16.38 -25.85 1.78
CA ALA A 199 15.39 -26.70 1.13
C ALA A 199 13.96 -26.23 1.48
N ASP A 200 13.01 -26.50 0.59
CA ASP A 200 11.59 -26.33 0.89
C ASP A 200 11.17 -27.18 2.10
N GLY A 201 10.33 -26.59 2.94
CA GLY A 201 9.78 -27.27 4.12
C GLY A 201 10.67 -27.21 5.36
N GLU A 202 11.82 -26.54 5.35
CA GLU A 202 12.62 -26.36 6.56
C GLU A 202 11.92 -25.41 7.53
N LEU A 203 11.88 -25.78 8.81
CA LEU A 203 11.34 -24.93 9.85
C LEU A 203 12.26 -23.73 10.10
N MET A 204 11.69 -22.55 10.05
CA MET A 204 12.42 -21.28 10.22
C MET A 204 11.68 -20.32 11.15
N THR A 205 12.45 -19.39 11.69
CA THR A 205 11.90 -18.21 12.37
C THR A 205 12.49 -16.94 11.78
N ILE A 206 11.69 -15.91 11.69
CA ILE A 206 12.13 -14.57 11.31
C ILE A 206 11.66 -13.56 12.34
N ASP A 207 12.51 -12.57 12.57
CA ASP A 207 12.23 -11.40 13.40
C ASP A 207 12.44 -10.16 12.52
N GLY A 208 11.34 -9.60 12.05
CA GLY A 208 11.32 -8.42 11.18
C GLY A 208 11.71 -7.14 11.90
N ASP A 209 11.70 -7.11 13.25
CA ASP A 209 12.15 -5.96 14.04
C ASP A 209 13.69 -5.86 14.08
N THR A 210 14.34 -7.03 14.20
CA THR A 210 15.81 -7.12 14.37
C THR A 210 16.55 -7.60 13.11
N GLY A 211 15.83 -8.12 12.12
CA GLY A 211 16.38 -8.76 10.92
C GLY A 211 16.99 -10.13 11.17
N ASN A 212 16.73 -10.77 12.32
CA ASN A 212 17.29 -12.08 12.63
C ASN A 212 16.45 -13.22 12.00
N ILE A 213 17.16 -14.18 11.41
CA ILE A 213 16.60 -15.39 10.82
C ILE A 213 17.28 -16.57 11.46
N VAL A 214 16.51 -17.58 11.89
CA VAL A 214 17.06 -18.84 12.42
C VAL A 214 16.50 -20.00 11.63
N ILE A 215 17.41 -20.79 11.04
CA ILE A 215 17.10 -22.01 10.31
C ILE A 215 17.18 -23.19 11.28
N SER A 216 16.19 -24.08 11.23
CA SER A 216 16.03 -25.22 12.14
C SER A 216 16.14 -24.79 13.62
N PRO A 217 15.24 -23.89 14.09
CA PRO A 217 15.28 -23.38 15.46
C PRO A 217 15.01 -24.50 16.47
N SER A 218 15.66 -24.40 17.63
CA SER A 218 15.40 -25.29 18.77
C SER A 218 14.03 -25.02 19.40
N GLU A 219 13.49 -25.98 20.15
CA GLU A 219 12.22 -25.82 20.87
C GLU A 219 12.23 -24.62 21.83
N ASN A 220 13.38 -24.35 22.46
CA ASN A 220 13.53 -23.18 23.33
C ASN A 220 13.39 -21.86 22.57
N GLN A 221 14.00 -21.73 21.38
CA GLN A 221 13.91 -20.53 20.55
C GLN A 221 12.50 -20.32 20.01
N ILE A 222 11.83 -21.42 19.63
CA ILE A 222 10.42 -21.36 19.24
C ILE A 222 9.55 -20.91 20.42
N SER A 223 9.83 -21.41 21.62
CA SER A 223 9.08 -21.02 22.83
C SER A 223 9.31 -19.56 23.18
N GLU A 224 10.56 -19.09 23.14
CA GLU A 224 10.91 -17.68 23.37
C GLU A 224 10.22 -16.72 22.37
N LEU A 225 10.19 -17.11 21.08
CA LEU A 225 9.51 -16.29 20.05
C LEU A 225 7.99 -16.31 20.19
N LYS A 226 7.40 -17.47 20.53
CA LYS A 226 5.96 -17.55 20.84
C LYS A 226 5.61 -16.76 22.09
N GLU A 227 6.49 -16.75 23.08
CA GLU A 227 6.34 -15.93 24.27
C GLU A 227 6.48 -14.44 23.93
N LYS A 228 7.43 -14.04 23.07
CA LYS A 228 7.55 -12.67 22.55
C LYS A 228 6.27 -12.23 21.83
N GLN A 229 5.76 -13.06 20.91
CA GLN A 229 4.50 -12.83 20.21
C GLN A 229 3.31 -12.71 21.18
N GLY A 230 3.18 -13.69 22.10
CA GLY A 230 2.11 -13.68 23.11
C GLY A 230 2.24 -12.53 24.12
N ASN A 231 3.45 -12.09 24.41
CA ASN A 231 3.69 -10.96 25.30
C ASN A 231 3.40 -9.63 24.61
N ILE A 232 3.68 -9.47 23.33
CA ILE A 232 3.31 -8.28 22.56
C ILE A 232 1.78 -8.15 22.52
N THR A 233 1.06 -9.21 22.19
CA THR A 233 -0.41 -9.21 22.18
C THR A 233 -0.97 -8.90 23.58
N LYS A 234 -0.45 -9.55 24.62
CA LYS A 234 -0.83 -9.29 26.01
C LYS A 234 -0.40 -7.90 26.51
N LEU A 235 0.73 -7.38 26.05
CA LEU A 235 1.16 -6.01 26.38
C LEU A 235 0.27 -4.99 25.69
N ILE A 236 -0.15 -5.22 24.46
CA ILE A 236 -1.11 -4.38 23.74
C ILE A 236 -2.46 -4.43 24.45
N ASP A 237 -2.95 -5.62 24.81
CA ASP A 237 -4.22 -5.80 25.52
C ASP A 237 -4.18 -5.21 26.95
N ASN A 238 -3.10 -5.41 27.68
CA ASN A 238 -2.91 -4.84 29.01
C ASN A 238 -2.59 -3.35 28.99
N PHE A 239 -1.88 -2.87 27.95
CA PHE A 239 -1.60 -1.47 27.76
C PHE A 239 -2.85 -0.68 27.38
N THR A 240 -3.67 -1.21 26.48
CA THR A 240 -4.93 -0.56 26.08
C THR A 240 -5.92 -0.46 27.23
N LYS A 241 -6.09 -1.48 28.02
CA LYS A 241 -7.11 -1.50 29.08
C LYS A 241 -6.72 -0.74 30.35
N LYS A 242 -5.49 -0.88 30.82
CA LYS A 242 -5.08 -0.35 32.13
C LYS A 242 -4.46 1.04 32.07
N LYS A 243 -3.60 1.31 31.07
CA LYS A 243 -2.99 2.65 30.90
C LYS A 243 -3.89 3.64 30.17
N TYR A 244 -4.80 3.17 29.35
CA TYR A 244 -5.83 3.99 28.71
C TYR A 244 -6.65 4.77 29.75
N GLU A 245 -7.09 4.07 30.83
CA GLU A 245 -7.88 4.69 31.91
C GLU A 245 -7.03 5.61 32.79
N GLU A 246 -5.74 5.29 32.99
CA GLU A 246 -4.84 6.05 33.88
C GLU A 246 -4.19 7.29 33.22
N LEU A 247 -3.99 7.28 31.90
CA LEU A 247 -3.27 8.37 31.21
C LEU A 247 -4.19 9.48 30.69
N GLY A 248 -5.50 9.31 30.69
CA GLY A 248 -6.45 10.26 30.11
C GLY A 248 -6.26 10.49 28.59
N VAL A 249 -5.62 9.54 27.90
CA VAL A 249 -5.39 9.56 26.46
C VAL A 249 -6.31 8.56 25.80
N GLU A 250 -7.02 8.98 24.76
CA GLU A 250 -7.88 8.12 23.96
C GLU A 250 -7.11 7.60 22.75
N PHE A 251 -7.06 6.28 22.58
CA PHE A 251 -6.52 5.66 21.36
C PHE A 251 -7.63 5.54 20.32
N ARG A 252 -7.30 5.95 19.10
CA ARG A 252 -8.20 5.88 17.95
C ARG A 252 -7.47 5.27 16.77
N VAL A 253 -8.21 4.62 15.89
CA VAL A 253 -7.63 3.99 14.70
C VAL A 253 -7.59 4.97 13.53
N ASN A 254 -6.66 4.75 12.61
CA ASN A 254 -6.67 5.39 11.29
C ASN A 254 -7.28 4.40 10.31
N ILE A 255 -8.17 4.86 9.45
CA ILE A 255 -8.85 4.07 8.42
C ILE A 255 -8.63 4.72 7.06
N GLY A 256 -8.13 3.95 6.11
CA GLY A 256 -7.79 4.39 4.76
C GLY A 256 -8.39 3.54 3.64
N SER A 257 -9.18 2.49 3.95
CA SER A 257 -9.89 1.67 2.95
C SER A 257 -11.18 1.05 3.49
N LEU A 258 -12.04 0.56 2.59
CA LEU A 258 -13.23 -0.21 2.98
C LEU A 258 -12.85 -1.55 3.60
N GLU A 259 -11.80 -2.20 3.14
CA GLU A 259 -11.32 -3.47 3.67
C GLU A 259 -10.87 -3.33 5.13
N GLU A 260 -10.18 -2.25 5.47
CA GLU A 260 -9.82 -1.93 6.85
C GLU A 260 -11.06 -1.76 7.73
N ILE A 261 -12.13 -1.13 7.22
CA ILE A 261 -13.39 -1.02 7.94
C ILE A 261 -13.98 -2.40 8.19
N ILE A 262 -14.03 -3.25 7.15
CA ILE A 262 -14.66 -4.58 7.24
C ILE A 262 -13.86 -5.50 8.15
N SER A 263 -12.54 -5.55 8.00
CA SER A 263 -11.64 -6.46 8.72
C SER A 263 -11.38 -6.01 10.16
N PHE A 264 -11.54 -4.72 10.47
CA PHE A 264 -11.25 -4.20 11.81
C PHE A 264 -12.12 -4.88 12.87
N ASN A 265 -11.47 -5.52 13.81
CA ASN A 265 -12.13 -6.14 14.97
C ASN A 265 -11.24 -5.98 16.21
N HIS A 266 -11.53 -4.98 17.03
CA HIS A 266 -10.82 -4.76 18.28
C HIS A 266 -11.81 -4.51 19.43
N PRO A 267 -11.65 -5.17 20.58
CA PRO A 267 -12.65 -5.14 21.66
C PRO A 267 -12.78 -3.77 22.37
N PHE A 268 -11.78 -2.89 22.26
CA PHE A 268 -11.71 -1.63 23.01
C PHE A 268 -11.58 -0.38 22.12
N LEU A 269 -11.09 -0.52 20.89
CA LEU A 269 -10.96 0.59 19.96
C LEU A 269 -12.24 0.70 19.13
N ASN A 270 -13.01 1.72 19.40
CA ASN A 270 -14.31 1.95 18.76
C ASN A 270 -14.44 3.35 18.17
N SER A 271 -13.33 4.10 18.15
CA SER A 271 -13.26 5.47 17.65
C SER A 271 -12.23 5.56 16.52
N ILE A 272 -12.48 6.43 15.54
CA ILE A 272 -11.59 6.73 14.43
C ILE A 272 -10.92 8.09 14.68
N GLY A 273 -9.59 8.11 14.72
CA GLY A 273 -8.78 9.32 14.85
C GLY A 273 -8.51 10.00 13.52
N LEU A 274 -8.46 9.21 12.44
CA LEU A 274 -8.32 9.70 11.08
C LEU A 274 -9.08 8.76 10.13
N PHE A 275 -10.18 9.26 9.58
CA PHE A 275 -10.81 8.65 8.41
C PHE A 275 -10.33 9.37 7.16
N ARG A 276 -9.60 8.66 6.31
CA ARG A 276 -9.07 9.18 5.05
C ARG A 276 -10.12 9.01 3.96
N SER A 277 -10.82 10.08 3.61
CA SER A 277 -11.90 10.01 2.62
C SER A 277 -11.43 9.83 1.17
N GLU A 278 -10.12 9.90 0.92
CA GLU A 278 -9.54 9.82 -0.42
C GLU A 278 -9.85 8.52 -1.13
N PHE A 279 -9.88 7.39 -0.40
CA PHE A 279 -10.15 6.10 -1.00
C PHE A 279 -11.54 6.03 -1.67
N ILE A 280 -12.53 6.79 -1.15
CA ILE A 280 -13.86 6.87 -1.78
C ILE A 280 -13.76 7.42 -3.21
N TYR A 281 -12.72 8.19 -3.49
CA TYR A 281 -12.46 8.77 -4.81
C TYR A 281 -11.48 7.92 -5.62
N LEU A 282 -10.43 7.40 -4.99
CA LEU A 282 -9.39 6.62 -5.66
C LEU A 282 -9.92 5.29 -6.21
N ASP A 283 -10.86 4.66 -5.52
CA ASP A 283 -11.46 3.37 -5.91
C ASP A 283 -12.58 3.53 -6.96
N ASN A 284 -12.87 4.76 -7.42
CA ASN A 284 -13.91 5.04 -8.39
C ASN A 284 -13.35 5.59 -9.72
N THR A 285 -14.08 5.38 -10.81
CA THR A 285 -13.77 5.92 -12.14
C THR A 285 -14.51 7.24 -12.44
N THR A 286 -15.38 7.69 -11.53
CA THR A 286 -16.17 8.93 -11.63
C THR A 286 -16.26 9.58 -10.26
N ILE A 287 -16.60 10.88 -10.22
CA ILE A 287 -16.82 11.59 -8.95
C ILE A 287 -17.91 10.86 -8.14
N PRO A 288 -17.59 10.43 -6.90
CA PRO A 288 -18.55 9.74 -6.03
C PRO A 288 -19.76 10.62 -5.71
N THR A 289 -20.95 10.06 -5.91
CA THR A 289 -22.21 10.75 -5.63
C THR A 289 -22.43 10.99 -4.13
N LEU A 290 -23.37 11.87 -3.80
CA LEU A 290 -23.79 12.11 -2.42
C LEU A 290 -24.24 10.82 -1.72
N GLU A 291 -24.96 9.97 -2.42
CA GLU A 291 -25.47 8.70 -1.90
C GLU A 291 -24.35 7.70 -1.61
N GLU A 292 -23.37 7.61 -2.49
CA GLU A 292 -22.21 6.72 -2.30
C GLU A 292 -21.38 7.14 -1.10
N GLN A 293 -21.03 8.42 -1.00
CA GLN A 293 -20.29 8.95 0.13
C GLN A 293 -21.05 8.76 1.46
N THR A 294 -22.37 9.02 1.46
CA THR A 294 -23.22 8.84 2.64
C THR A 294 -23.26 7.37 3.06
N ARG A 295 -23.36 6.44 2.10
CA ARG A 295 -23.38 4.99 2.36
C ARG A 295 -22.10 4.52 3.05
N VAL A 296 -20.93 4.98 2.59
CA VAL A 296 -19.66 4.66 3.23
C VAL A 296 -19.63 5.15 4.67
N LEU A 297 -20.05 6.39 4.91
CA LEU A 297 -20.09 6.93 6.27
C LEU A 297 -21.09 6.17 7.16
N GLU A 298 -22.21 5.73 6.64
CA GLU A 298 -23.17 4.91 7.39
C GLU A 298 -22.57 3.53 7.76
N GLN A 299 -21.82 2.88 6.88
CA GLN A 299 -21.10 1.63 7.17
C GLN A 299 -20.10 1.82 8.32
N ILE A 300 -19.33 2.90 8.27
CA ILE A 300 -18.37 3.26 9.32
C ILE A 300 -19.10 3.45 10.66
N THR A 301 -20.18 4.23 10.67
CA THR A 301 -20.91 4.56 11.88
C THR A 301 -21.66 3.37 12.50
N GLN A 302 -21.94 2.33 11.73
CA GLN A 302 -22.48 1.06 12.23
C GLN A 302 -21.41 0.26 12.98
N LYS A 303 -20.18 0.29 12.50
CA LYS A 303 -19.08 -0.50 13.08
C LYS A 303 -18.37 0.22 14.22
N PHE A 304 -18.11 1.50 14.07
CA PHE A 304 -17.46 2.32 15.08
C PHE A 304 -18.51 3.11 15.86
N THR A 305 -18.62 2.82 17.15
CA THR A 305 -19.64 3.44 18.05
C THR A 305 -19.16 4.71 18.72
N GLY A 306 -17.86 5.00 18.68
CA GLY A 306 -17.23 6.17 19.27
C GLY A 306 -17.14 7.36 18.30
N THR A 307 -16.23 8.28 18.58
CA THR A 307 -15.95 9.47 17.76
C THR A 307 -15.33 9.08 16.42
N ILE A 308 -15.72 9.78 15.37
CA ILE A 308 -15.16 9.64 14.02
C ILE A 308 -14.62 11.01 13.58
N VAL A 309 -13.30 11.12 13.39
CA VAL A 309 -12.68 12.29 12.80
C VAL A 309 -12.60 12.07 11.29
N TYR A 310 -13.50 12.71 10.56
CA TYR A 310 -13.58 12.65 9.11
C TYR A 310 -12.69 13.73 8.51
N ARG A 311 -11.61 13.33 7.83
CA ARG A 311 -10.78 14.24 7.06
C ARG A 311 -11.45 14.49 5.71
N THR A 312 -11.66 15.76 5.35
CA THR A 312 -12.12 16.12 4.02
C THR A 312 -11.05 15.73 2.99
N LEU A 313 -11.45 15.67 1.73
CA LEU A 313 -10.64 15.17 0.63
C LEU A 313 -9.23 15.78 0.61
N ASP A 314 -8.22 14.92 0.56
CA ASP A 314 -6.81 15.28 0.46
C ASP A 314 -6.21 14.66 -0.83
N ILE A 315 -6.77 15.02 -1.96
CA ILE A 315 -6.30 14.68 -3.32
C ILE A 315 -5.57 15.88 -3.91
N GLY A 316 -4.66 15.60 -4.82
CA GLY A 316 -3.70 16.53 -5.42
C GLY A 316 -2.26 16.13 -5.04
N GLY A 317 -1.28 16.76 -5.62
CA GLY A 317 0.11 16.37 -5.44
C GLY A 317 0.41 15.05 -6.16
N ASP A 318 0.79 14.06 -5.39
CA ASP A 318 1.11 12.70 -5.84
C ASP A 318 -0.13 11.80 -6.05
N LYS A 319 -1.28 12.21 -5.50
CA LYS A 319 -2.54 11.48 -5.60
C LYS A 319 -3.40 12.07 -6.73
N GLN A 320 -3.14 11.67 -7.94
CA GLN A 320 -3.92 12.11 -9.10
C GLN A 320 -5.11 11.19 -9.32
N VAL A 321 -6.22 11.81 -9.72
CA VAL A 321 -7.46 11.12 -10.09
C VAL A 321 -7.87 11.69 -11.45
N ASP A 322 -7.78 10.87 -12.48
CA ASP A 322 -7.92 11.31 -13.88
C ASP A 322 -9.21 12.08 -14.16
N TYR A 323 -10.32 11.63 -13.56
CA TYR A 323 -11.63 12.25 -13.80
C TYR A 323 -11.82 13.61 -13.11
N LEU A 324 -10.91 14.02 -12.21
CA LEU A 324 -10.96 15.35 -11.59
C LEU A 324 -10.29 16.43 -12.43
N ASN A 325 -9.61 16.06 -13.54
CA ASN A 325 -8.94 16.99 -14.46
C ASN A 325 -8.06 18.02 -13.72
N LEU A 326 -7.31 17.57 -12.71
CA LEU A 326 -6.44 18.46 -11.95
C LEU A 326 -5.35 19.05 -12.85
N PRO A 327 -4.93 20.29 -12.65
CA PRO A 327 -3.87 20.90 -13.43
C PRO A 327 -2.55 20.14 -13.23
N SER A 328 -1.82 19.93 -14.32
CA SER A 328 -0.45 19.43 -14.21
C SER A 328 0.44 20.53 -13.63
N GLU A 329 1.14 20.22 -12.54
CA GLU A 329 1.98 21.17 -11.83
C GLU A 329 3.44 20.72 -11.83
N GLU A 330 4.38 21.66 -11.93
CA GLU A 330 5.81 21.36 -11.89
C GLU A 330 6.25 20.79 -10.52
N ASN A 331 5.57 21.19 -9.44
CA ASN A 331 5.81 20.74 -8.08
C ASN A 331 4.48 20.34 -7.42
N PRO A 332 3.94 19.16 -7.72
CA PRO A 332 2.60 18.74 -7.29
C PRO A 332 2.36 18.83 -5.77
N PHE A 333 3.37 18.54 -4.95
CA PHE A 333 3.26 18.62 -3.48
C PHE A 333 3.04 20.06 -2.96
N LEU A 334 3.46 21.08 -3.71
CA LEU A 334 3.29 22.50 -3.36
C LEU A 334 2.05 23.13 -3.98
N GLY A 335 1.37 22.42 -4.86
CA GLY A 335 0.27 22.92 -5.66
C GLY A 335 -1.12 22.82 -5.05
N VAL A 336 -2.11 22.64 -5.92
CA VAL A 336 -3.53 22.52 -5.55
C VAL A 336 -3.80 21.14 -4.95
N ARG A 337 -3.99 21.11 -3.63
CA ARG A 337 -4.22 19.89 -2.86
C ARG A 337 -5.10 20.15 -1.63
N GLY A 338 -5.88 19.16 -1.23
CA GLY A 338 -6.65 19.18 0.00
C GLY A 338 -7.64 20.33 0.06
N ILE A 339 -7.61 21.15 1.12
CA ILE A 339 -8.56 22.25 1.27
C ILE A 339 -8.47 23.29 0.15
N ARG A 340 -7.30 23.47 -0.47
CA ARG A 340 -7.14 24.41 -1.59
C ARG A 340 -7.98 23.95 -2.78
N LEU A 341 -7.95 22.66 -3.11
CA LEU A 341 -8.80 22.07 -4.15
C LEU A 341 -10.27 22.25 -3.82
N LEU A 342 -10.67 21.95 -2.59
CA LEU A 342 -12.08 22.03 -2.18
C LEU A 342 -12.63 23.47 -2.17
N LEU A 343 -11.80 24.45 -1.89
CA LEU A 343 -12.20 25.87 -1.95
C LEU A 343 -12.28 26.41 -3.39
N ASP A 344 -11.55 25.78 -4.33
CA ASP A 344 -11.61 26.10 -5.75
C ASP A 344 -12.75 25.33 -6.44
N ASP A 345 -12.99 24.06 -6.09
CA ASP A 345 -14.10 23.24 -6.58
C ASP A 345 -15.21 23.14 -5.52
N ILE A 346 -16.07 24.14 -5.53
CA ILE A 346 -17.17 24.27 -4.56
C ILE A 346 -18.22 23.18 -4.71
N GLU A 347 -18.41 22.58 -5.87
CA GLU A 347 -19.38 21.50 -6.10
C GLU A 347 -18.91 20.20 -5.45
N LEU A 348 -17.63 19.90 -5.60
CA LEU A 348 -16.97 18.78 -4.94
C LEU A 348 -17.05 18.92 -3.41
N PHE A 349 -16.75 20.09 -2.90
CA PHE A 349 -16.81 20.40 -1.46
C PHE A 349 -18.25 20.30 -0.92
N ASP A 350 -19.23 20.87 -1.63
CA ASP A 350 -20.65 20.85 -1.26
C ASP A 350 -21.17 19.42 -1.12
N THR A 351 -20.83 18.56 -2.10
CA THR A 351 -21.25 17.15 -2.10
C THR A 351 -20.67 16.40 -0.90
N GLN A 352 -19.37 16.59 -0.62
CA GLN A 352 -18.72 15.95 0.51
C GLN A 352 -19.29 16.41 1.85
N ILE A 353 -19.46 17.72 2.05
CA ILE A 353 -20.01 18.25 3.30
C ILE A 353 -21.46 17.81 3.49
N LYS A 354 -22.27 17.80 2.44
CA LYS A 354 -23.65 17.27 2.51
C LYS A 354 -23.69 15.80 2.89
N SER A 355 -22.76 14.97 2.40
CA SER A 355 -22.71 13.56 2.75
C SER A 355 -22.47 13.35 4.24
N ILE A 356 -21.61 14.19 4.84
CA ILE A 356 -21.31 14.17 6.27
C ILE A 356 -22.52 14.66 7.10
N LEU A 357 -23.08 15.80 6.71
CA LEU A 357 -24.18 16.45 7.46
C LEU A 357 -25.50 15.68 7.39
N ASN A 358 -25.71 14.89 6.35
CA ASN A 358 -26.87 13.99 6.23
C ASN A 358 -26.73 12.67 7.03
N SER A 359 -25.58 12.44 7.66
CA SER A 359 -25.36 11.22 8.43
C SER A 359 -26.27 11.16 9.67
N LYS A 360 -26.92 10.01 9.87
CA LYS A 360 -27.71 9.73 11.10
C LYS A 360 -26.88 9.77 12.39
N SER A 361 -25.57 9.70 12.26
CA SER A 361 -24.61 9.70 13.36
C SER A 361 -23.81 11.00 13.47
N LEU A 362 -24.33 12.11 12.95
CA LEU A 362 -23.65 13.40 12.90
C LEU A 362 -23.09 13.85 14.26
N GLY A 363 -23.80 13.60 15.36
CA GLY A 363 -23.33 13.96 16.72
C GLY A 363 -22.04 13.23 17.17
N ARG A 364 -21.55 12.24 16.43
CA ARG A 364 -20.29 11.55 16.67
C ARG A 364 -19.17 11.89 15.68
N VAL A 365 -19.52 12.63 14.62
CA VAL A 365 -18.60 12.99 13.57
C VAL A 365 -17.97 14.35 13.86
N LYS A 366 -16.67 14.44 13.63
CA LYS A 366 -15.89 15.69 13.62
C LYS A 366 -15.32 15.87 12.23
N ILE A 367 -15.32 17.07 11.70
CA ILE A 367 -14.74 17.38 10.38
C ILE A 367 -13.35 17.96 10.56
N MET A 368 -12.39 17.43 9.84
CA MET A 368 -11.00 17.87 9.84
C MET A 368 -10.57 18.31 8.44
N PHE A 369 -10.02 19.51 8.33
CA PHE A 369 -9.52 20.04 7.07
C PHE A 369 -8.01 19.80 6.94
N PRO A 370 -7.57 19.11 5.86
CA PRO A 370 -6.15 18.92 5.55
C PRO A 370 -5.56 20.18 4.90
N MET A 371 -4.24 20.30 4.87
CA MET A 371 -3.47 21.29 4.12
C MET A 371 -3.79 22.76 4.45
N ILE A 372 -4.37 23.02 5.59
CA ILE A 372 -4.62 24.40 6.07
C ILE A 372 -3.27 25.11 6.24
N SER A 373 -3.13 26.27 5.61
CA SER A 373 -1.90 27.06 5.65
C SER A 373 -2.12 28.44 6.28
N THR A 374 -3.32 29.00 6.20
CA THR A 374 -3.68 30.30 6.75
C THR A 374 -4.97 30.23 7.57
N ILE A 375 -5.15 31.19 8.46
CA ILE A 375 -6.40 31.35 9.23
C ILE A 375 -7.59 31.57 8.28
N GLU A 376 -7.35 32.25 7.17
CA GLU A 376 -8.36 32.55 6.17
C GLU A 376 -8.91 31.29 5.47
N ASP A 377 -8.04 30.30 5.20
CA ASP A 377 -8.45 29.01 4.63
C ASP A 377 -9.45 28.32 5.57
N PHE A 378 -9.14 28.29 6.87
CA PHE A 378 -10.04 27.69 7.86
C PHE A 378 -11.36 28.46 7.99
N ILE A 379 -11.31 29.79 8.02
CA ILE A 379 -12.52 30.61 8.13
C ILE A 379 -13.44 30.37 6.93
N LYS A 380 -12.92 30.38 5.70
CA LYS A 380 -13.68 30.09 4.49
C LYS A 380 -14.34 28.69 4.54
N ALA A 381 -13.56 27.67 4.94
CA ALA A 381 -14.09 26.32 5.08
C ALA A 381 -15.20 26.25 6.15
N LYS A 382 -15.00 26.87 7.30
CA LYS A 382 -15.97 26.94 8.40
C LYS A 382 -17.27 27.62 7.98
N GLU A 383 -17.19 28.77 7.32
CA GLU A 383 -18.35 29.51 6.81
C GLU A 383 -19.11 28.68 5.77
N PHE A 384 -18.38 27.95 4.91
CA PHE A 384 -18.99 27.07 3.92
C PHE A 384 -19.77 25.92 4.57
N VAL A 385 -19.19 25.24 5.55
CA VAL A 385 -19.89 24.19 6.31
C VAL A 385 -21.11 24.75 7.04
N ALA A 386 -20.97 25.92 7.70
CA ALA A 386 -22.08 26.56 8.42
C ALA A 386 -23.23 26.91 7.48
N LYS A 387 -22.94 27.40 6.27
CA LYS A 387 -23.95 27.69 5.25
C LYS A 387 -24.76 26.46 4.85
N ILE A 388 -24.05 25.31 4.62
CA ILE A 388 -24.73 24.05 4.26
C ILE A 388 -25.54 23.52 5.44
N ALA A 389 -24.98 23.53 6.65
CA ALA A 389 -25.67 23.08 7.86
C ALA A 389 -26.97 23.87 8.12
N ASN A 390 -26.92 25.21 7.94
CA ASN A 390 -28.11 26.04 8.02
C ASN A 390 -29.17 25.66 6.97
N ASN A 391 -28.75 25.40 5.73
CA ASN A 391 -29.67 24.99 4.66
C ASN A 391 -30.34 23.63 4.95
N LEU A 392 -29.61 22.73 5.59
CA LEU A 392 -30.10 21.39 5.99
C LEU A 392 -30.81 21.39 7.35
N ASN A 393 -30.80 22.53 8.06
CA ASN A 393 -31.35 22.66 9.42
C ASN A 393 -30.75 21.64 10.42
N VAL A 394 -29.41 21.48 10.37
CA VAL A 394 -28.63 20.62 11.29
C VAL A 394 -27.57 21.43 12.03
N GLU A 395 -27.11 20.93 13.16
CA GLU A 395 -26.00 21.54 13.89
C GLU A 395 -24.67 21.35 13.16
N VAL A 396 -23.80 22.34 13.24
CA VAL A 396 -22.43 22.24 12.71
C VAL A 396 -21.63 21.30 13.65
N PRO A 397 -21.08 20.20 13.12
CA PRO A 397 -20.23 19.33 13.93
C PRO A 397 -18.92 20.04 14.33
N PRO A 398 -18.17 19.53 15.32
CA PRO A 398 -16.87 20.09 15.65
C PRO A 398 -15.94 20.14 14.43
N LEU A 399 -15.32 21.31 14.20
CA LEU A 399 -14.43 21.59 13.07
C LEU A 399 -12.99 21.71 13.55
N GLY A 400 -12.08 20.99 12.92
CA GLY A 400 -10.65 21.03 13.23
C GLY A 400 -9.77 21.10 12.01
N ILE A 401 -8.49 21.23 12.25
CA ILE A 401 -7.46 21.26 11.20
C ILE A 401 -6.42 20.17 11.41
N MET A 402 -5.79 19.76 10.32
CA MET A 402 -4.53 19.02 10.37
C MET A 402 -3.37 20.01 10.26
N VAL A 403 -2.54 20.08 11.30
CA VAL A 403 -1.30 20.86 11.30
C VAL A 403 -0.23 20.01 10.62
N GLU A 404 -0.03 20.28 9.35
CA GLU A 404 0.86 19.51 8.47
C GLU A 404 1.64 20.41 7.49
N THR A 405 1.41 21.71 7.55
CA THR A 405 2.21 22.70 6.82
C THR A 405 3.08 23.50 7.82
N PRO A 406 4.29 23.94 7.45
CA PRO A 406 5.14 24.76 8.31
C PRO A 406 4.43 26.03 8.79
N SER A 407 3.63 26.66 7.93
CA SER A 407 2.86 27.85 8.27
C SER A 407 1.82 27.59 9.36
N SER A 408 1.04 26.50 9.26
CA SER A 408 0.05 26.17 10.30
C SER A 408 0.73 25.79 11.62
N ALA A 409 1.89 25.13 11.58
CA ALA A 409 2.65 24.80 12.78
C ALA A 409 3.14 26.05 13.52
N LEU A 410 3.65 27.04 12.79
CA LEU A 410 4.17 28.30 13.37
C LEU A 410 3.09 29.18 14.01
N ILE A 411 1.83 29.04 13.58
CA ILE A 411 0.70 29.81 14.11
C ILE A 411 -0.36 28.94 14.78
N ALA A 412 0.04 27.76 15.27
CA ALA A 412 -0.87 26.80 15.89
C ALA A 412 -1.57 27.34 17.14
N ASP A 413 -0.92 28.24 17.87
CA ASP A 413 -1.50 28.99 18.98
C ASP A 413 -2.74 29.79 18.54
N LYS A 414 -2.67 30.48 17.41
CA LYS A 414 -3.80 31.25 16.87
C LYS A 414 -4.91 30.37 16.35
N PHE A 415 -4.58 29.22 15.75
CA PHE A 415 -5.58 28.23 15.37
C PHE A 415 -6.32 27.66 16.58
N SER A 416 -5.63 27.46 17.71
CA SER A 416 -6.25 26.92 18.92
C SER A 416 -7.40 27.78 19.48
N GLU A 417 -7.46 29.06 19.12
CA GLU A 417 -8.52 30.01 19.53
C GLU A 417 -9.80 29.89 18.70
N ILE A 418 -9.74 29.30 17.49
CA ILE A 418 -10.82 29.33 16.50
C ILE A 418 -11.29 27.95 16.03
N VAL A 419 -10.53 26.89 16.31
CA VAL A 419 -10.88 25.50 15.95
C VAL A 419 -11.34 24.71 17.18
N ASP A 420 -12.14 23.66 16.97
CA ASP A 420 -12.60 22.81 18.07
C ASP A 420 -11.56 21.74 18.45
N PHE A 421 -10.67 21.39 17.53
CA PHE A 421 -9.57 20.44 17.77
C PHE A 421 -8.47 20.60 16.72
N ILE A 422 -7.28 20.07 17.03
CA ILE A 422 -6.12 20.04 16.14
C ILE A 422 -5.65 18.59 16.04
N SER A 423 -5.28 18.16 14.83
CA SER A 423 -4.53 16.95 14.55
C SER A 423 -3.15 17.33 14.02
N ILE A 424 -2.14 16.49 14.21
CA ILE A 424 -0.78 16.73 13.70
C ILE A 424 -0.50 15.70 12.60
N GLY A 425 -0.29 16.19 11.38
CA GLY A 425 0.09 15.39 10.21
C GLY A 425 1.61 15.32 10.08
N THR A 426 2.24 14.40 10.80
CA THR A 426 3.70 14.34 10.91
C THR A 426 4.39 14.06 9.59
N ASN A 427 3.79 13.28 8.70
CA ASN A 427 4.38 12.92 7.42
C ASN A 427 4.60 14.15 6.52
N ASP A 428 3.51 14.86 6.21
CA ASP A 428 3.55 16.06 5.37
C ASP A 428 4.36 17.18 6.05
N LEU A 429 4.18 17.36 7.37
CA LEU A 429 4.93 18.36 8.10
C LEU A 429 6.45 18.11 8.04
N THR A 430 6.89 16.86 8.18
CA THR A 430 8.29 16.49 8.05
C THR A 430 8.81 16.75 6.65
N GLN A 431 8.07 16.32 5.61
CA GLN A 431 8.46 16.54 4.22
C GLN A 431 8.63 18.03 3.90
N TYR A 432 7.69 18.87 4.32
CA TYR A 432 7.77 20.30 4.06
C TYR A 432 8.85 21.02 4.87
N ILE A 433 9.07 20.65 6.13
CA ILE A 433 10.10 21.28 6.96
C ILE A 433 11.50 20.86 6.51
N MET A 434 11.69 19.58 6.22
CA MET A 434 12.99 19.03 5.81
C MET A 434 13.24 19.23 4.31
N ALA A 435 12.24 19.67 3.53
CA ALA A 435 12.28 19.80 2.07
C ALA A 435 12.75 18.51 1.38
N CYS A 436 12.27 17.36 1.83
CA CYS A 436 12.61 16.03 1.31
C CYS A 436 11.40 15.12 1.31
N LEU A 437 11.44 14.07 0.50
CA LEU A 437 10.44 13.00 0.57
C LEU A 437 10.77 12.07 1.75
N LEU A 438 9.76 11.49 2.39
CA LEU A 438 9.95 10.66 3.59
C LEU A 438 10.93 9.51 3.35
N TYR A 439 10.90 8.91 2.16
CA TYR A 439 11.79 7.79 1.80
C TYR A 439 13.23 8.22 1.43
N THR A 440 13.52 9.52 1.35
CA THR A 440 14.87 10.04 1.02
C THR A 440 15.64 10.57 2.21
N SER A 441 15.05 10.51 3.43
CA SER A 441 15.70 11.03 4.64
C SER A 441 15.73 9.97 5.75
N ASP A 442 16.80 9.97 6.55
CA ASP A 442 16.91 9.13 7.76
C ASP A 442 15.79 9.41 8.79
N ALA A 443 15.11 10.56 8.66
CA ALA A 443 13.94 10.91 9.46
C ALA A 443 12.74 9.98 9.22
N ALA A 444 12.68 9.30 8.08
CA ALA A 444 11.66 8.28 7.82
C ALA A 444 11.83 7.05 8.71
N ASP A 445 13.08 6.67 9.01
CA ASP A 445 13.40 5.49 9.82
C ASP A 445 13.12 5.74 11.32
N GLU A 446 13.22 6.98 11.78
CA GLU A 446 12.94 7.33 13.19
C GLU A 446 11.43 7.43 13.49
N GLN A 447 10.60 7.74 12.52
CA GLN A 447 9.14 7.79 12.71
C GLN A 447 8.47 6.39 12.72
N GLN A 448 9.18 5.36 12.29
CA GLN A 448 8.73 3.97 12.33
C GLN A 448 9.18 3.22 13.59
N ARG A 449 9.94 3.86 14.47
CA ARG A 449 10.34 3.37 15.80
C ARG A 449 9.43 3.96 16.88
#